data_18087a57f7ab79c7376a28973d1f9e23
#
_entry.id   18087a57f7ab79c7376a28973d1f9e23
#
_cell.length_a   1.000
_cell.length_b   1.000
_cell.length_c   1.000
_cell.angle_alpha   90.00
_cell.angle_beta   90.00
_cell.angle_gamma   90.00
#
_symmetry.space_group_name_H-M   'P 1'
#
loop_
_entity.id
_entity.type
_entity.pdbx_description
1 polymer ?
#
loop_
_entity_poly.entity_id
_entity_poly.type
_entity_poly.pdbx_seq_one_letter_code
_entity_poly.pdbx_strand_id
1 'polypeptide(L)'
;LYLHIYYTNGYALLYKSHKSMEHLRNNSSGSLAIESVRESRVLVLYTGGTIGMIRNEDGVLVPKANAFVKKLRNYPHMYDREYAEKRFGLMGPLVLPMTATDSRRVIYNVLEYSPLCDSSNMTMDDWIRIAHDIKQAYERFDGFVILHGTDTLSYTASALSFMLESLGKIVILTGSQVPIFDSRSDGLDNFLSSLIIAANYNIPEVCVYFGTNLMRGNRTCKISATSFEAFDSPNFPPLAKANITIEVDYRAIFRPFTLEKFHVYASLNRNVGLLRIFPSMTTHLVRAFLQPPIEGVVLQSYGAGNVPTNREDIIKELSAATKRGVIIVNITQCATGCVKNSYAPGKLLEEAGVISGADMTPEATLTKLAYVLSKKEWDLETKRQMMQTNLRGELTAQRPPYLEDIDLVEAVARSLRLSSTAERQELGSILFPAMLNAAVRSRDVVKLEILKGYGADVSQQNADGRTALHIACCEGDLNVVHCLLRMGANVHIKDRFNRTPLTDAIEFDHHEIINILIHNGAHLHGSAYIIGEKMCAAAAVGNVKRLTSYHLANADLSQKDFSGRTPLHFAALHNNVQAVKFLLDHNVETGCFDKTEQSPHDLAKGGH
;
A
#
# COMPACT_ATOMS: atom_id res chain seq x y z
N LEU A 1 -31.82 -3.38 4.65
CA LEU A 1 -31.98 -4.80 4.21
C LEU A 1 -31.53 -5.04 2.76
N TYR A 2 -31.63 -4.04 1.88
CA TYR A 2 -31.17 -4.15 0.47
C TYR A 2 -29.64 -4.07 0.31
N LEU A 3 -28.92 -3.47 1.22
CA LEU A 3 -27.45 -3.37 1.21
C LEU A 3 -26.74 -4.69 1.62
N HIS A 4 -27.42 -5.57 2.35
CA HIS A 4 -26.82 -6.83 2.83
C HIS A 4 -26.79 -7.96 1.78
N ILE A 5 -27.65 -7.90 0.77
CA ILE A 5 -27.80 -8.96 -0.24
C ILE A 5 -26.76 -8.83 -1.36
N TYR A 6 -26.30 -7.61 -1.68
CA TYR A 6 -25.28 -7.40 -2.73
C TYR A 6 -23.85 -7.71 -2.27
N TYR A 7 -23.55 -7.60 -0.96
CA TYR A 7 -22.24 -7.92 -0.42
C TYR A 7 -21.93 -9.43 -0.37
N THR A 8 -22.96 -10.29 -0.28
CA THR A 8 -22.75 -11.74 -0.18
C THR A 8 -22.47 -12.42 -1.53
N ASN A 9 -22.92 -11.87 -2.65
CA ASN A 9 -22.78 -12.54 -3.95
C ASN A 9 -21.41 -12.31 -4.63
N GLY A 10 -20.73 -11.18 -4.41
CA GLY A 10 -19.38 -10.94 -4.93
C GLY A 10 -18.30 -11.77 -4.20
N TYR A 11 -18.47 -11.97 -2.91
CA TYR A 11 -17.56 -12.78 -2.09
C TYR A 11 -17.81 -14.28 -2.19
N ALA A 12 -19.03 -14.71 -2.52
CA ALA A 12 -19.36 -16.11 -2.75
C ALA A 12 -18.63 -16.70 -3.97
N LEU A 13 -18.29 -15.87 -4.97
CA LEU A 13 -17.47 -16.29 -6.11
C LEU A 13 -15.99 -16.49 -5.74
N LEU A 14 -15.45 -15.69 -4.82
CA LEU A 14 -14.09 -15.90 -4.27
C LEU A 14 -14.02 -17.12 -3.34
N TYR A 15 -15.10 -17.44 -2.64
CA TYR A 15 -15.18 -18.62 -1.75
C TYR A 15 -15.48 -19.91 -2.51
N LYS A 16 -16.23 -19.86 -3.62
CA LYS A 16 -16.50 -21.05 -4.48
C LYS A 16 -15.26 -21.52 -5.24
N SER A 17 -14.28 -20.63 -5.54
CA SER A 17 -13.03 -21.07 -6.17
C SER A 17 -12.16 -21.93 -5.24
N HIS A 18 -12.36 -21.86 -3.91
CA HIS A 18 -11.66 -22.72 -2.96
C HIS A 18 -12.22 -24.15 -2.87
N LYS A 19 -13.53 -24.36 -3.11
CA LYS A 19 -14.14 -25.70 -3.02
C LYS A 19 -13.90 -26.57 -4.26
N SER A 20 -13.57 -26.00 -5.41
CA SER A 20 -13.30 -26.80 -6.62
C SER A 20 -11.87 -27.37 -6.71
N MET A 21 -10.99 -27.06 -5.75
CA MET A 21 -9.61 -27.56 -5.74
C MET A 21 -9.45 -28.93 -5.04
N GLU A 22 -10.47 -29.49 -4.46
CA GLU A 22 -10.38 -30.78 -3.76
C GLU A 22 -10.35 -32.02 -4.69
N HIS A 23 -10.77 -31.88 -5.96
CA HIS A 23 -10.92 -33.05 -6.85
C HIS A 23 -9.74 -33.34 -7.80
N LEU A 24 -8.66 -32.57 -7.82
CA LEU A 24 -7.58 -32.73 -8.83
C LEU A 24 -6.24 -33.25 -8.30
N ARG A 25 -6.16 -33.80 -7.09
CA ARG A 25 -4.88 -34.28 -6.50
C ARG A 25 -4.67 -35.80 -6.47
N ASN A 26 -5.49 -36.59 -7.11
CA ASN A 26 -5.26 -38.02 -7.19
C ASN A 26 -4.86 -38.45 -8.61
N ASN A 27 -3.67 -38.15 -9.05
CA ASN A 27 -2.87 -38.94 -10.02
C ASN A 27 -1.63 -38.15 -10.45
N SER A 28 -0.51 -38.49 -9.86
CA SER A 28 0.76 -38.72 -10.58
C SER A 28 1.93 -38.72 -9.61
N SER A 29 2.42 -39.91 -9.33
CA SER A 29 3.78 -40.15 -8.90
C SER A 29 4.74 -39.86 -10.07
N GLY A 30 5.38 -38.70 -9.99
CA GLY A 30 6.41 -38.26 -10.92
C GLY A 30 7.14 -37.10 -10.24
N SER A 31 8.24 -37.41 -9.54
CA SER A 31 9.10 -36.42 -8.93
C SER A 31 9.88 -35.65 -9.99
N LEU A 32 9.34 -34.56 -10.44
CA LEU A 32 10.12 -33.43 -10.94
C LEU A 32 10.00 -32.34 -9.90
N ALA A 33 11.13 -31.98 -9.28
CA ALA A 33 11.23 -30.80 -8.44
C ALA A 33 10.83 -29.60 -9.30
N ILE A 34 9.55 -29.22 -9.22
CA ILE A 34 9.07 -27.95 -9.75
C ILE A 34 9.72 -26.92 -8.83
N GLU A 35 10.75 -26.23 -9.31
CA GLU A 35 11.17 -24.97 -8.69
C GLU A 35 9.90 -24.17 -8.45
N SER A 36 9.59 -23.90 -7.18
CA SER A 36 8.37 -23.19 -6.82
C SER A 36 8.52 -21.76 -7.31
N VAL A 37 7.99 -21.49 -8.50
CA VAL A 37 7.95 -20.14 -9.06
C VAL A 37 7.29 -19.24 -8.02
N ARG A 38 7.99 -18.20 -7.62
CA ARG A 38 7.45 -17.20 -6.66
C ARG A 38 6.21 -16.58 -7.27
N GLU A 39 5.13 -16.56 -6.52
CA GLU A 39 3.87 -15.95 -6.91
C GLU A 39 3.66 -14.65 -6.14
N SER A 40 3.21 -13.60 -6.82
CA SER A 40 2.75 -12.35 -6.21
C SER A 40 1.29 -12.10 -6.62
N ARG A 41 0.47 -11.71 -5.66
CA ARG A 41 -0.98 -11.52 -5.85
C ARG A 41 -1.33 -10.05 -5.82
N VAL A 42 -1.97 -9.57 -6.88
CA VAL A 42 -2.43 -8.19 -7.02
C VAL A 42 -3.96 -8.15 -7.11
N LEU A 43 -4.58 -7.28 -6.32
CA LEU A 43 -6.00 -6.97 -6.49
C LEU A 43 -6.15 -5.75 -7.37
N VAL A 44 -6.95 -5.88 -8.42
CA VAL A 44 -7.34 -4.79 -9.31
C VAL A 44 -8.75 -4.36 -8.96
N LEU A 45 -8.94 -3.10 -8.58
CA LEU A 45 -10.24 -2.49 -8.40
C LEU A 45 -10.57 -1.70 -9.67
N TYR A 46 -11.50 -2.17 -10.47
CA TYR A 46 -11.95 -1.45 -11.65
C TYR A 46 -13.18 -0.61 -11.30
N THR A 47 -12.95 0.68 -11.05
CA THR A 47 -14.01 1.62 -10.66
C THR A 47 -14.76 2.20 -11.85
N GLY A 48 -14.13 2.20 -13.03
CA GLY A 48 -14.65 2.79 -14.26
C GLY A 48 -13.59 3.54 -15.05
N GLY A 49 -14.01 4.55 -15.80
CA GLY A 49 -13.14 5.39 -16.62
C GLY A 49 -12.90 4.83 -18.03
N THR A 50 -12.27 5.63 -18.87
CA THR A 50 -12.05 5.37 -20.31
C THR A 50 -11.35 4.04 -20.58
N ILE A 51 -10.45 3.61 -19.69
CA ILE A 51 -9.63 2.40 -19.89
C ILE A 51 -10.44 1.15 -20.23
N GLY A 52 -11.61 0.97 -19.64
CA GLY A 52 -12.46 -0.19 -19.90
C GLY A 52 -13.70 0.09 -20.74
N MET A 53 -13.87 1.32 -21.25
CA MET A 53 -15.01 1.66 -22.11
C MET A 53 -14.93 0.91 -23.45
N ILE A 54 -16.09 0.68 -24.03
CA ILE A 54 -16.24 0.09 -25.36
C ILE A 54 -17.16 0.96 -26.20
N ARG A 55 -16.98 0.92 -27.53
CA ARG A 55 -17.87 1.64 -28.44
C ARG A 55 -19.19 0.92 -28.55
N ASN A 56 -20.30 1.67 -28.42
CA ASN A 56 -21.64 1.18 -28.72
C ASN A 56 -21.89 1.18 -30.25
N GLU A 57 -23.08 0.85 -30.65
CA GLU A 57 -23.50 0.81 -32.09
C GLU A 57 -23.37 2.18 -32.77
N ASP A 58 -23.49 3.27 -32.02
CA ASP A 58 -23.35 4.64 -32.52
C ASP A 58 -21.88 5.13 -32.51
N GLY A 59 -20.92 4.27 -32.14
CA GLY A 59 -19.49 4.61 -32.02
C GLY A 59 -19.12 5.39 -30.77
N VAL A 60 -20.04 5.63 -29.84
CA VAL A 60 -19.81 6.36 -28.59
C VAL A 60 -19.21 5.42 -27.54
N LEU A 61 -18.20 5.92 -26.81
CA LEU A 61 -17.58 5.19 -25.69
C LEU A 61 -18.54 5.12 -24.50
N VAL A 62 -18.85 3.90 -24.08
CA VAL A 62 -19.73 3.64 -22.93
C VAL A 62 -19.12 2.60 -22.00
N PRO A 63 -19.31 2.73 -20.69
CA PRO A 63 -18.94 1.68 -19.75
C PRO A 63 -19.88 0.48 -19.93
N LYS A 64 -19.31 -0.73 -19.99
CA LYS A 64 -20.10 -1.98 -20.10
C LYS A 64 -19.73 -2.92 -18.96
N ALA A 65 -20.68 -3.15 -18.07
CA ALA A 65 -20.51 -4.03 -16.93
C ALA A 65 -20.16 -5.47 -17.36
N ASN A 66 -19.29 -6.12 -16.59
CA ASN A 66 -18.83 -7.50 -16.79
C ASN A 66 -18.15 -7.78 -18.15
N ALA A 67 -17.74 -6.74 -18.87
CA ALA A 67 -17.08 -6.90 -20.17
C ALA A 67 -15.56 -6.89 -20.07
N PHE A 68 -15.01 -6.16 -19.11
CA PHE A 68 -13.57 -5.92 -18.98
C PHE A 68 -12.79 -7.22 -18.76
N VAL A 69 -13.14 -8.00 -17.75
CA VAL A 69 -12.48 -9.28 -17.44
C VAL A 69 -12.59 -10.28 -18.59
N LYS A 70 -13.77 -10.35 -19.24
CA LYS A 70 -13.97 -11.24 -20.40
C LYS A 70 -13.02 -10.91 -21.55
N LYS A 71 -12.82 -9.62 -21.83
CA LYS A 71 -11.89 -9.17 -22.87
C LYS A 71 -10.43 -9.43 -22.48
N LEU A 72 -10.03 -9.18 -21.22
CA LEU A 72 -8.69 -9.45 -20.74
C LEU A 72 -8.29 -10.92 -20.91
N ARG A 73 -9.22 -11.87 -20.69
CA ARG A 73 -8.96 -13.31 -20.89
C ARG A 73 -8.65 -13.69 -22.35
N ASN A 74 -8.99 -12.82 -23.29
CA ASN A 74 -8.67 -12.99 -24.71
C ASN A 74 -7.44 -12.18 -25.15
N TYR A 75 -6.75 -11.52 -24.22
CA TYR A 75 -5.61 -10.66 -24.52
C TYR A 75 -4.30 -11.35 -24.09
N PRO A 76 -3.52 -11.90 -25.04
CA PRO A 76 -2.35 -12.75 -24.72
C PRO A 76 -1.30 -12.06 -23.83
N HIS A 77 -1.12 -10.73 -23.96
CA HIS A 77 -0.19 -9.96 -23.13
C HIS A 77 -0.64 -9.81 -21.68
N MET A 78 -1.94 -10.01 -21.40
CA MET A 78 -2.52 -9.85 -20.07
C MET A 78 -2.93 -11.18 -19.43
N TYR A 79 -2.91 -12.29 -20.17
CA TYR A 79 -3.39 -13.57 -19.67
C TYR A 79 -2.64 -14.78 -20.24
N ASP A 80 -1.83 -15.40 -19.40
CA ASP A 80 -1.23 -16.72 -19.62
C ASP A 80 -2.30 -17.79 -19.36
N ARG A 81 -3.07 -18.12 -20.41
CA ARG A 81 -4.21 -19.05 -20.32
C ARG A 81 -3.76 -20.44 -19.88
N GLU A 82 -2.69 -20.97 -20.49
CA GLU A 82 -2.25 -22.34 -20.26
C GLU A 82 -1.86 -22.55 -18.78
N TYR A 83 -1.05 -21.67 -18.24
CA TYR A 83 -0.67 -21.73 -16.83
C TYR A 83 -1.86 -21.52 -15.91
N ALA A 84 -2.69 -20.51 -16.16
CA ALA A 84 -3.82 -20.16 -15.30
C ALA A 84 -4.85 -21.28 -15.22
N GLU A 85 -5.25 -21.86 -16.37
CA GLU A 85 -6.23 -22.95 -16.43
C GLU A 85 -5.70 -24.22 -15.77
N LYS A 86 -4.43 -24.55 -15.98
CA LYS A 86 -3.78 -25.71 -15.37
C LYS A 86 -3.66 -25.55 -13.83
N ARG A 87 -3.36 -24.34 -13.36
CA ARG A 87 -3.10 -24.06 -11.94
C ARG A 87 -4.36 -23.78 -11.14
N PHE A 88 -5.33 -23.05 -11.72
CA PHE A 88 -6.49 -22.50 -11.01
C PHE A 88 -7.84 -22.90 -11.62
N GLY A 89 -7.86 -23.56 -12.77
CA GLY A 89 -9.08 -23.88 -13.53
C GLY A 89 -9.61 -22.70 -14.36
N LEU A 90 -10.63 -22.96 -15.16
CA LEU A 90 -11.21 -22.02 -16.15
C LEU A 90 -11.70 -20.68 -15.55
N MET A 91 -12.19 -20.69 -14.31
CA MET A 91 -12.74 -19.51 -13.62
C MET A 91 -11.75 -18.91 -12.60
N GLY A 92 -10.49 -19.35 -12.64
CA GLY A 92 -9.45 -18.87 -11.74
C GLY A 92 -9.04 -17.42 -11.99
N PRO A 93 -8.09 -16.89 -11.17
CA PRO A 93 -7.52 -15.57 -11.36
C PRO A 93 -6.83 -15.43 -12.71
N LEU A 94 -6.59 -14.20 -13.12
CA LEU A 94 -5.75 -13.89 -14.28
C LEU A 94 -4.27 -14.00 -13.89
N VAL A 95 -3.44 -14.39 -14.84
CA VAL A 95 -1.99 -14.54 -14.64
C VAL A 95 -1.27 -13.86 -15.80
N LEU A 96 -0.29 -13.00 -15.51
CA LEU A 96 0.53 -12.42 -16.57
C LEU A 96 1.46 -13.48 -17.17
N PRO A 97 1.72 -13.43 -18.49
CA PRO A 97 2.81 -14.18 -19.10
C PRO A 97 4.13 -13.85 -18.40
N MET A 98 4.95 -14.87 -18.17
CA MET A 98 6.25 -14.73 -17.51
C MET A 98 7.34 -14.66 -18.55
N THR A 99 8.25 -13.69 -18.43
CA THR A 99 9.46 -13.60 -19.25
C THR A 99 10.65 -14.24 -18.51
N ALA A 100 11.75 -14.50 -19.23
CA ALA A 100 12.95 -15.09 -18.63
C ALA A 100 13.61 -14.19 -17.55
N THR A 101 13.30 -12.90 -17.55
CA THR A 101 13.83 -11.92 -16.60
C THR A 101 12.96 -11.73 -15.36
N ASP A 102 11.75 -12.27 -15.35
CA ASP A 102 10.81 -12.08 -14.26
C ASP A 102 11.19 -12.94 -13.03
N SER A 103 11.29 -12.30 -11.87
CA SER A 103 11.60 -12.95 -10.61
C SER A 103 10.38 -13.58 -9.93
N ARG A 104 9.17 -13.16 -10.32
CA ARG A 104 7.89 -13.60 -9.74
C ARG A 104 6.80 -13.67 -10.81
N ARG A 105 5.92 -14.65 -10.66
CA ARG A 105 4.71 -14.74 -11.48
C ARG A 105 3.62 -13.87 -10.89
N VAL A 106 3.06 -12.99 -11.71
CA VAL A 106 2.01 -12.05 -11.29
C VAL A 106 0.64 -12.68 -11.49
N ILE A 107 -0.05 -12.90 -10.38
CA ILE A 107 -1.42 -13.38 -10.34
C ILE A 107 -2.31 -12.21 -9.94
N TYR A 108 -3.34 -11.92 -10.72
CA TYR A 108 -4.21 -10.81 -10.38
C TYR A 108 -5.70 -11.15 -10.48
N ASN A 109 -6.46 -10.56 -9.57
CA ASN A 109 -7.92 -10.63 -9.54
C ASN A 109 -8.48 -9.25 -9.87
N VAL A 110 -9.53 -9.18 -10.65
CA VAL A 110 -10.23 -7.92 -10.96
C VAL A 110 -11.58 -7.91 -10.25
N LEU A 111 -11.78 -6.92 -9.40
CA LEU A 111 -13.06 -6.57 -8.80
C LEU A 111 -13.66 -5.39 -9.58
N GLU A 112 -14.66 -5.66 -10.39
CA GLU A 112 -15.34 -4.66 -11.18
C GLU A 112 -16.49 -4.04 -10.36
N TYR A 113 -16.52 -2.71 -10.27
CA TYR A 113 -17.57 -1.99 -9.54
C TYR A 113 -18.90 -2.02 -10.29
N SER A 114 -19.99 -2.02 -9.54
CA SER A 114 -21.33 -1.91 -10.09
C SER A 114 -22.13 -0.87 -9.29
N PRO A 115 -22.59 0.20 -9.93
CA PRO A 115 -22.30 0.61 -11.30
C PRO A 115 -20.84 1.04 -11.49
N LEU A 116 -20.34 0.99 -12.73
CA LEU A 116 -19.06 1.63 -13.10
C LEU A 116 -19.25 3.15 -13.02
N CYS A 117 -18.28 3.82 -12.42
CA CYS A 117 -18.33 5.25 -12.16
C CYS A 117 -17.54 6.03 -13.22
N ASP A 118 -18.12 7.09 -13.76
CA ASP A 118 -17.32 8.13 -14.40
C ASP A 118 -16.60 8.94 -13.31
N SER A 119 -15.30 9.19 -13.48
CA SER A 119 -14.53 9.91 -12.49
C SER A 119 -15.01 11.34 -12.22
N SER A 120 -15.71 11.97 -13.16
CA SER A 120 -16.38 13.27 -12.95
C SER A 120 -17.49 13.22 -11.90
N ASN A 121 -18.05 12.05 -11.64
CA ASN A 121 -19.09 11.81 -10.64
C ASN A 121 -18.53 11.24 -9.31
N MET A 122 -17.22 11.08 -9.20
CA MET A 122 -16.57 10.52 -8.02
C MET A 122 -16.76 11.42 -6.80
N THR A 123 -17.09 10.83 -5.67
CA THR A 123 -17.37 11.51 -4.40
C THR A 123 -16.47 10.98 -3.27
N MET A 124 -16.52 11.63 -2.09
CA MET A 124 -15.83 11.12 -0.89
C MET A 124 -16.36 9.74 -0.47
N ASP A 125 -17.61 9.41 -0.74
CA ASP A 125 -18.17 8.09 -0.42
C ASP A 125 -17.55 6.99 -1.27
N ASP A 126 -17.20 7.30 -2.51
CA ASP A 126 -16.49 6.37 -3.40
C ASP A 126 -15.06 6.14 -2.94
N TRP A 127 -14.35 7.18 -2.45
CA TRP A 127 -13.03 7.04 -1.85
C TRP A 127 -13.08 6.14 -0.60
N ILE A 128 -14.09 6.34 0.25
CA ILE A 128 -14.32 5.52 1.45
C ILE A 128 -14.57 4.05 1.06
N ARG A 129 -15.36 3.81 0.01
CA ARG A 129 -15.62 2.47 -0.52
C ARG A 129 -14.33 1.79 -0.98
N ILE A 130 -13.53 2.49 -1.81
CA ILE A 130 -12.23 1.98 -2.31
C ILE A 130 -11.32 1.64 -1.12
N ALA A 131 -11.21 2.52 -0.13
CA ALA A 131 -10.38 2.29 1.05
C ALA A 131 -10.84 1.07 1.85
N HIS A 132 -12.14 0.85 1.99
CA HIS A 132 -12.69 -0.33 2.65
C HIS A 132 -12.43 -1.63 1.88
N ASP A 133 -12.55 -1.62 0.55
CA ASP A 133 -12.26 -2.78 -0.29
C ASP A 133 -10.78 -3.18 -0.18
N ILE A 134 -9.87 -2.20 -0.16
CA ILE A 134 -8.44 -2.43 0.11
C ILE A 134 -8.25 -3.05 1.50
N LYS A 135 -8.89 -2.50 2.55
CA LYS A 135 -8.80 -3.01 3.93
C LYS A 135 -9.22 -4.48 4.02
N GLN A 136 -10.34 -4.84 3.42
CA GLN A 136 -10.86 -6.21 3.45
C GLN A 136 -9.96 -7.20 2.70
N ALA A 137 -9.25 -6.73 1.68
CA ALA A 137 -8.36 -7.54 0.86
C ALA A 137 -6.89 -7.51 1.32
N TYR A 138 -6.55 -6.64 2.28
CA TYR A 138 -5.17 -6.26 2.58
C TYR A 138 -4.24 -7.45 2.89
N GLU A 139 -4.71 -8.42 3.67
CA GLU A 139 -3.91 -9.58 4.07
C GLU A 139 -3.75 -10.62 2.95
N ARG A 140 -4.64 -10.63 1.95
CA ARG A 140 -4.68 -11.64 0.89
C ARG A 140 -3.88 -11.28 -0.36
N PHE A 141 -3.55 -10.00 -0.54
CA PHE A 141 -2.86 -9.49 -1.71
C PHE A 141 -1.58 -8.77 -1.34
N ASP A 142 -0.59 -8.83 -2.22
CA ASP A 142 0.73 -8.21 -2.04
C ASP A 142 0.75 -6.75 -2.50
N GLY A 143 -0.14 -6.37 -3.40
CA GLY A 143 -0.31 -5.01 -3.92
C GLY A 143 -1.70 -4.78 -4.50
N PHE A 144 -2.00 -3.52 -4.80
CA PHE A 144 -3.32 -3.07 -5.27
C PHE A 144 -3.16 -2.16 -6.48
N VAL A 145 -4.02 -2.34 -7.48
CA VAL A 145 -4.11 -1.46 -8.65
C VAL A 145 -5.55 -0.99 -8.76
N ILE A 146 -5.76 0.32 -8.94
CA ILE A 146 -7.07 0.93 -9.11
C ILE A 146 -7.15 1.49 -10.52
N LEU A 147 -8.03 0.91 -11.35
CA LEU A 147 -8.34 1.44 -12.67
C LEU A 147 -9.43 2.51 -12.52
N HIS A 148 -9.09 3.74 -12.87
CA HIS A 148 -9.86 4.94 -12.54
C HIS A 148 -9.96 5.86 -13.77
N GLY A 149 -11.01 6.66 -13.86
CA GLY A 149 -11.07 7.72 -14.86
C GLY A 149 -10.11 8.86 -14.55
N THR A 150 -9.57 9.53 -15.56
CA THR A 150 -8.45 10.46 -15.40
C THR A 150 -8.80 11.78 -14.73
N ASP A 151 -10.05 12.26 -14.78
CA ASP A 151 -10.40 13.64 -14.37
C ASP A 151 -10.20 13.91 -12.88
N THR A 152 -10.54 12.97 -12.01
CA THR A 152 -10.41 13.11 -10.55
C THR A 152 -9.43 12.12 -9.93
N LEU A 153 -8.60 11.47 -10.75
CA LEU A 153 -7.65 10.46 -10.30
C LEU A 153 -6.69 11.03 -9.24
N SER A 154 -6.17 12.25 -9.43
CA SER A 154 -5.27 12.91 -8.47
C SER A 154 -5.94 13.19 -7.11
N TYR A 155 -7.23 13.53 -7.12
CA TYR A 155 -8.01 13.71 -5.89
C TYR A 155 -8.18 12.38 -5.14
N THR A 156 -8.55 11.32 -5.86
CA THR A 156 -8.71 9.98 -5.29
C THR A 156 -7.38 9.47 -4.73
N ALA A 157 -6.27 9.64 -5.47
CA ALA A 157 -4.94 9.24 -5.01
C ALA A 157 -4.52 10.01 -3.75
N SER A 158 -4.73 11.32 -3.73
CA SER A 158 -4.44 12.15 -2.57
C SER A 158 -5.29 11.77 -1.36
N ALA A 159 -6.60 11.57 -1.52
CA ALA A 159 -7.49 11.17 -0.44
C ALA A 159 -7.09 9.82 0.15
N LEU A 160 -6.85 8.80 -0.69
CA LEU A 160 -6.41 7.48 -0.26
C LEU A 160 -5.06 7.53 0.46
N SER A 161 -4.14 8.43 0.06
CA SER A 161 -2.86 8.62 0.76
C SER A 161 -3.04 8.97 2.24
N PHE A 162 -4.05 9.77 2.58
CA PHE A 162 -4.35 10.14 3.97
C PHE A 162 -5.22 9.11 4.68
N MET A 163 -6.18 8.50 3.98
CA MET A 163 -7.12 7.53 4.56
C MET A 163 -6.48 6.18 4.89
N LEU A 164 -5.48 5.74 4.12
CA LEU A 164 -4.76 4.48 4.32
C LEU A 164 -3.58 4.71 5.27
N GLU A 165 -3.86 4.70 6.57
CA GLU A 165 -2.87 4.97 7.61
C GLU A 165 -1.97 3.76 7.85
N SER A 166 -0.67 4.01 8.07
CA SER A 166 0.37 2.97 8.27
C SER A 166 0.41 1.94 7.14
N LEU A 167 0.27 2.43 5.89
CA LEU A 167 0.26 1.58 4.69
C LEU A 167 1.62 0.89 4.51
N GLY A 168 1.61 -0.45 4.42
CA GLY A 168 2.81 -1.28 4.23
C GLY A 168 2.90 -1.95 2.85
N LYS A 169 1.90 -1.76 1.98
CA LYS A 169 1.83 -2.33 0.63
C LYS A 169 1.56 -1.23 -0.39
N ILE A 170 1.97 -1.45 -1.64
CA ILE A 170 1.77 -0.49 -2.72
C ILE A 170 0.30 -0.44 -3.16
N VAL A 171 -0.19 0.77 -3.42
CA VAL A 171 -1.49 1.03 -4.05
C VAL A 171 -1.26 1.93 -5.25
N ILE A 172 -1.50 1.46 -6.46
CA ILE A 172 -1.28 2.22 -7.69
C ILE A 172 -2.63 2.59 -8.31
N LEU A 173 -2.86 3.88 -8.52
CA LEU A 173 -3.94 4.36 -9.37
C LEU A 173 -3.42 4.56 -10.79
N THR A 174 -4.18 4.09 -11.76
CA THR A 174 -3.90 4.33 -13.18
C THR A 174 -5.20 4.39 -13.99
N GLY A 175 -5.07 4.76 -15.23
CA GLY A 175 -6.17 4.87 -16.18
C GLY A 175 -5.64 4.96 -17.59
N SER A 176 -6.44 5.47 -18.50
CA SER A 176 -5.99 5.76 -19.87
C SER A 176 -6.77 6.90 -20.49
N GLN A 177 -6.17 7.53 -21.48
CA GLN A 177 -6.84 8.51 -22.35
C GLN A 177 -7.66 7.81 -23.45
N VAL A 178 -7.21 6.62 -23.86
CA VAL A 178 -7.87 5.81 -24.90
C VAL A 178 -8.17 4.41 -24.33
N PRO A 179 -9.34 3.79 -24.65
CA PRO A 179 -9.68 2.47 -24.17
C PRO A 179 -8.60 1.42 -24.44
N ILE A 180 -8.34 0.53 -23.47
CA ILE A 180 -7.26 -0.47 -23.54
C ILE A 180 -7.36 -1.40 -24.74
N PHE A 181 -8.57 -1.57 -25.29
CA PHE A 181 -8.83 -2.49 -26.42
C PHE A 181 -8.78 -1.79 -27.78
N ASP A 182 -8.54 -0.49 -27.84
CA ASP A 182 -8.32 0.26 -29.07
C ASP A 182 -6.88 0.07 -29.57
N SER A 183 -6.66 0.09 -30.88
CA SER A 183 -5.37 -0.23 -31.51
C SER A 183 -4.23 0.73 -31.14
N ARG A 184 -4.56 1.97 -30.77
CA ARG A 184 -3.61 2.95 -30.25
C ARG A 184 -4.05 3.40 -28.87
N SER A 185 -3.62 2.70 -27.83
CA SER A 185 -4.01 2.97 -26.45
C SER A 185 -2.78 3.04 -25.55
N ASP A 186 -2.83 3.98 -24.61
CA ASP A 186 -1.90 4.07 -23.46
C ASP A 186 -2.31 3.13 -22.31
N GLY A 187 -3.53 2.57 -22.39
CA GLY A 187 -4.11 1.77 -21.31
C GLY A 187 -3.41 0.44 -21.07
N LEU A 188 -2.88 -0.21 -22.13
CA LEU A 188 -2.18 -1.48 -21.99
C LEU A 188 -0.88 -1.30 -21.19
N ASP A 189 -0.05 -0.35 -21.60
CA ASP A 189 1.24 -0.10 -20.96
C ASP A 189 1.05 0.42 -19.53
N ASN A 190 0.08 1.31 -19.32
CA ASN A 190 -0.25 1.83 -18.00
C ASN A 190 -0.69 0.70 -17.05
N PHE A 191 -1.55 -0.20 -17.50
CA PHE A 191 -2.07 -1.28 -16.67
C PHE A 191 -1.03 -2.38 -16.44
N LEU A 192 -0.35 -2.82 -17.48
CA LEU A 192 0.69 -3.87 -17.41
C LEU A 192 1.82 -3.44 -16.46
N SER A 193 2.38 -2.25 -16.67
CA SER A 193 3.44 -1.71 -15.81
C SER A 193 2.98 -1.56 -14.35
N SER A 194 1.74 -1.11 -14.13
CA SER A 194 1.17 -1.03 -12.78
C SER A 194 1.10 -2.38 -12.09
N LEU A 195 0.70 -3.46 -12.79
CA LEU A 195 0.67 -4.82 -12.26
C LEU A 195 2.07 -5.33 -11.93
N ILE A 196 3.03 -5.12 -12.84
CA ILE A 196 4.43 -5.53 -12.65
C ILE A 196 5.04 -4.82 -11.44
N ILE A 197 4.85 -3.49 -11.34
CA ILE A 197 5.37 -2.70 -10.23
C ILE A 197 4.71 -3.14 -8.92
N ALA A 198 3.39 -3.28 -8.88
CA ALA A 198 2.66 -3.69 -7.68
C ALA A 198 3.07 -5.08 -7.17
N ALA A 199 3.47 -5.97 -8.07
CA ALA A 199 3.85 -7.34 -7.74
C ALA A 199 5.32 -7.48 -7.30
N ASN A 200 6.23 -6.66 -7.82
CA ASN A 200 7.67 -6.88 -7.68
C ASN A 200 8.39 -5.86 -6.80
N TYR A 201 7.83 -4.66 -6.61
CA TYR A 201 8.54 -3.57 -5.93
C TYR A 201 7.86 -3.19 -4.62
N ASN A 202 8.69 -2.93 -3.60
CA ASN A 202 8.22 -2.59 -2.27
C ASN A 202 8.17 -1.06 -2.09
N ILE A 203 7.05 -0.48 -2.49
CA ILE A 203 6.77 0.96 -2.37
C ILE A 203 5.49 1.13 -1.55
N PRO A 204 5.57 1.26 -0.21
CA PRO A 204 4.39 1.29 0.67
C PRO A 204 3.70 2.65 0.65
N GLU A 205 3.33 3.11 -0.52
CA GLU A 205 2.67 4.39 -0.76
C GLU A 205 1.48 4.23 -1.70
N VAL A 206 0.59 5.22 -1.67
CA VAL A 206 -0.40 5.41 -2.74
C VAL A 206 0.27 6.18 -3.86
N CYS A 207 0.28 5.61 -5.05
CA CYS A 207 1.00 6.12 -6.22
C CYS A 207 0.05 6.31 -7.40
N VAL A 208 0.46 7.14 -8.35
CA VAL A 208 -0.14 7.25 -9.68
C VAL A 208 0.88 6.79 -10.70
N TYR A 209 0.51 5.83 -11.53
CA TYR A 209 1.32 5.43 -12.68
C TYR A 209 0.69 5.92 -13.97
N PHE A 210 1.45 6.69 -14.74
CA PHE A 210 1.00 7.17 -16.05
C PHE A 210 2.19 7.42 -16.98
N GLY A 211 2.07 7.01 -18.23
CA GLY A 211 3.17 7.04 -19.20
C GLY A 211 4.31 6.12 -18.76
N THR A 212 5.44 6.69 -18.37
CA THR A 212 6.60 5.92 -17.89
C THR A 212 6.94 6.19 -16.42
N ASN A 213 6.13 6.99 -15.73
CA ASN A 213 6.45 7.49 -14.40
C ASN A 213 5.50 6.93 -13.33
N LEU A 214 6.08 6.41 -12.25
CA LEU A 214 5.37 6.16 -11.00
C LEU A 214 5.56 7.37 -10.08
N MET A 215 4.50 8.11 -9.85
CA MET A 215 4.51 9.34 -9.05
C MET A 215 3.84 9.10 -7.69
N ARG A 216 4.28 9.83 -6.66
CA ARG A 216 3.57 9.84 -5.38
C ARG A 216 2.17 10.43 -5.56
N GLY A 217 1.11 9.72 -5.10
CA GLY A 217 -0.26 10.06 -5.37
C GLY A 217 -0.67 11.46 -4.90
N ASN A 218 -0.22 11.86 -3.71
CA ASN A 218 -0.50 13.18 -3.14
C ASN A 218 0.46 14.30 -3.60
N ARG A 219 1.26 14.03 -4.64
CA ARG A 219 2.13 15.02 -5.30
C ARG A 219 1.79 15.20 -6.79
N THR A 220 0.77 14.46 -7.26
CA THR A 220 0.44 14.31 -8.68
C THR A 220 -0.76 15.19 -9.04
N CYS A 221 -0.66 15.87 -10.19
CA CYS A 221 -1.72 16.67 -10.81
C CYS A 221 -1.99 16.20 -12.24
N LYS A 222 -3.23 16.35 -12.72
CA LYS A 222 -3.55 16.21 -14.14
C LYS A 222 -3.14 17.47 -14.88
N ILE A 223 -2.20 17.35 -15.82
CA ILE A 223 -1.62 18.49 -16.57
C ILE A 223 -2.12 18.57 -18.01
N SER A 224 -2.69 17.48 -18.55
CA SER A 224 -3.18 17.46 -19.94
C SER A 224 -4.45 16.62 -20.07
N ALA A 225 -5.36 17.08 -20.92
CA ALA A 225 -6.56 16.36 -21.31
C ALA A 225 -6.37 15.55 -22.62
N THR A 226 -5.25 15.73 -23.33
CA THR A 226 -5.04 15.16 -24.66
C THR A 226 -3.74 14.39 -24.83
N SER A 227 -2.77 14.56 -23.92
CA SER A 227 -1.52 13.81 -23.95
C SER A 227 -1.65 12.45 -23.27
N PHE A 228 -0.87 11.48 -23.74
CA PHE A 228 -0.68 10.22 -23.00
C PHE A 228 0.10 10.42 -21.71
N GLU A 229 0.96 11.44 -21.63
CA GLU A 229 1.56 11.94 -20.40
C GLU A 229 0.61 12.94 -19.74
N ALA A 230 -0.53 12.47 -19.26
CA ALA A 230 -1.61 13.32 -18.74
C ALA A 230 -1.38 13.82 -17.31
N PHE A 231 -0.45 13.21 -16.58
CA PHE A 231 -0.15 13.51 -15.18
C PHE A 231 1.31 13.84 -14.98
N ASP A 232 1.57 14.72 -14.01
CA ASP A 232 2.91 15.08 -13.56
C ASP A 232 2.95 15.33 -12.07
N SER A 233 4.15 15.25 -11.49
CA SER A 233 4.45 15.59 -10.10
C SER A 233 5.41 16.81 -10.08
N PRO A 234 4.89 18.04 -10.16
CA PRO A 234 5.69 19.22 -10.50
C PRO A 234 6.77 19.57 -9.46
N ASN A 235 6.55 19.25 -8.21
CA ASN A 235 7.42 19.60 -7.08
C ASN A 235 8.14 18.39 -6.45
N PHE A 236 8.01 17.21 -7.04
CA PHE A 236 8.64 16.01 -6.48
C PHE A 236 8.99 15.01 -7.60
N PRO A 237 10.20 14.41 -7.60
CA PRO A 237 10.59 13.48 -8.64
C PRO A 237 9.72 12.19 -8.61
N PRO A 238 9.60 11.48 -9.74
CA PRO A 238 8.95 10.17 -9.76
C PRO A 238 9.64 9.18 -8.81
N LEU A 239 8.85 8.33 -8.15
CA LEU A 239 9.34 7.25 -7.29
C LEU A 239 9.97 6.11 -8.09
N ALA A 240 9.50 5.91 -9.32
CA ALA A 240 10.10 4.97 -10.26
C ALA A 240 9.87 5.42 -11.70
N LYS A 241 10.77 4.97 -12.59
CA LYS A 241 10.65 5.14 -14.04
C LYS A 241 10.67 3.77 -14.72
N ALA A 242 9.66 3.51 -15.53
CA ALA A 242 9.54 2.29 -16.31
C ALA A 242 10.01 2.55 -17.75
N ASN A 243 11.30 2.36 -17.97
CA ASN A 243 11.94 2.37 -19.29
C ASN A 243 12.10 0.93 -19.79
N ILE A 244 13.26 0.55 -20.33
CA ILE A 244 13.60 -0.85 -20.62
C ILE A 244 13.64 -1.67 -19.34
N THR A 245 14.14 -1.06 -18.27
CA THR A 245 14.13 -1.58 -16.90
C THR A 245 13.33 -0.63 -16.00
N ILE A 246 12.77 -1.16 -14.91
CA ILE A 246 12.08 -0.35 -13.91
C ILE A 246 13.11 0.09 -12.88
N GLU A 247 13.36 1.39 -12.82
CA GLU A 247 14.29 2.04 -11.90
C GLU A 247 13.52 2.70 -10.76
N VAL A 248 13.76 2.26 -9.51
CA VAL A 248 13.08 2.77 -8.31
C VAL A 248 14.02 3.64 -7.49
N ASP A 249 13.62 4.86 -7.17
CA ASP A 249 14.33 5.70 -6.20
C ASP A 249 13.86 5.40 -4.76
N TYR A 250 14.50 4.43 -4.14
CA TYR A 250 14.18 4.01 -2.77
C TYR A 250 14.41 5.10 -1.71
N ARG A 251 15.23 6.14 -2.00
CA ARG A 251 15.47 7.27 -1.10
C ARG A 251 14.28 8.24 -1.07
N ALA A 252 13.56 8.31 -2.17
CA ALA A 252 12.38 9.15 -2.29
C ALA A 252 11.15 8.54 -1.61
N ILE A 253 11.11 7.22 -1.38
CA ILE A 253 9.96 6.52 -0.81
C ILE A 253 9.70 7.00 0.61
N PHE A 254 8.47 7.45 0.86
CA PHE A 254 7.99 7.79 2.21
C PHE A 254 7.62 6.52 2.96
N ARG A 255 8.21 6.34 4.15
CA ARG A 255 7.88 5.24 5.04
C ARG A 255 7.33 5.81 6.34
N PRO A 256 6.16 5.35 6.81
CA PRO A 256 5.64 5.82 8.10
C PRO A 256 6.59 5.41 9.23
N PHE A 257 6.82 6.33 10.16
CA PHE A 257 7.67 6.09 11.35
C PHE A 257 6.86 5.58 12.55
N THR A 258 5.59 5.24 12.35
CA THR A 258 4.69 4.78 13.40
C THR A 258 4.76 3.26 13.53
N LEU A 259 4.75 2.79 14.78
CA LEU A 259 4.65 1.37 15.13
C LEU A 259 3.17 0.95 15.22
N GLU A 260 2.40 1.23 14.18
CA GLU A 260 0.96 0.98 14.15
C GLU A 260 0.58 0.05 13.00
N LYS A 261 -0.42 -0.77 13.26
CA LYS A 261 -1.01 -1.64 12.24
C LYS A 261 -1.73 -0.80 11.18
N PHE A 262 -1.64 -1.23 9.91
CA PHE A 262 -2.46 -0.65 8.83
C PHE A 262 -3.93 -0.57 9.24
N HIS A 263 -4.49 0.62 9.11
CA HIS A 263 -5.92 0.82 9.28
C HIS A 263 -6.46 1.87 8.30
N VAL A 264 -7.75 1.85 8.10
CA VAL A 264 -8.44 2.80 7.22
C VAL A 264 -9.19 3.82 8.06
N TYR A 265 -8.82 5.07 7.90
CA TYR A 265 -9.58 6.19 8.44
C TYR A 265 -10.62 6.65 7.41
N ALA A 266 -11.87 6.28 7.64
CA ALA A 266 -12.96 6.44 6.68
C ALA A 266 -13.81 7.70 6.89
N SER A 267 -13.33 8.66 7.66
CA SER A 267 -14.05 9.92 7.92
C SER A 267 -13.36 11.08 7.20
N LEU A 268 -14.13 11.84 6.44
CA LEU A 268 -13.66 13.06 5.76
C LEU A 268 -14.66 14.18 5.99
N ASN A 269 -14.16 15.38 6.27
CA ASN A 269 -15.00 16.56 6.41
C ASN A 269 -15.37 17.10 5.03
N ARG A 270 -16.66 17.26 4.76
CA ARG A 270 -17.18 17.73 3.46
C ARG A 270 -17.27 19.24 3.35
N ASN A 271 -17.14 19.97 4.48
CA ASN A 271 -17.23 21.41 4.54
C ASN A 271 -15.89 22.09 4.20
N VAL A 272 -15.27 21.63 3.11
CA VAL A 272 -14.01 22.16 2.59
C VAL A 272 -14.21 22.70 1.18
N GLY A 273 -13.45 23.75 0.83
CA GLY A 273 -13.56 24.35 -0.48
C GLY A 273 -12.25 24.96 -0.97
N LEU A 274 -12.19 25.25 -2.27
CA LEU A 274 -11.04 25.87 -2.92
C LEU A 274 -11.43 27.24 -3.45
N LEU A 275 -10.74 28.29 -2.98
CA LEU A 275 -10.91 29.67 -3.38
C LEU A 275 -9.67 30.14 -4.15
N ARG A 276 -9.80 30.33 -5.46
CA ARG A 276 -8.73 30.88 -6.31
C ARG A 276 -8.88 32.38 -6.44
N ILE A 277 -7.83 33.14 -6.05
CA ILE A 277 -7.81 34.59 -6.19
C ILE A 277 -7.60 34.97 -7.65
N PHE A 278 -8.32 36.00 -8.10
CA PHE A 278 -8.16 36.59 -9.42
C PHE A 278 -8.29 38.12 -9.36
N PRO A 279 -7.74 38.88 -10.33
CA PRO A 279 -7.86 40.33 -10.37
C PRO A 279 -9.33 40.79 -10.34
N SER A 280 -9.60 41.84 -9.56
CA SER A 280 -10.97 42.42 -9.38
C SER A 280 -11.98 41.52 -8.66
N MET A 281 -11.54 40.48 -7.94
CA MET A 281 -12.41 39.69 -7.07
C MET A 281 -13.08 40.59 -6.03
N THR A 282 -14.38 40.50 -5.88
CA THR A 282 -15.14 41.37 -4.93
C THR A 282 -15.10 40.79 -3.52
N THR A 283 -15.09 41.66 -2.50
CA THR A 283 -15.17 41.26 -1.09
C THR A 283 -16.43 40.47 -0.79
N HIS A 284 -17.54 40.81 -1.46
CA HIS A 284 -18.79 40.08 -1.33
C HIS A 284 -18.67 38.60 -1.71
N LEU A 285 -17.97 38.31 -2.79
CA LEU A 285 -17.71 36.93 -3.23
C LEU A 285 -16.88 36.18 -2.19
N VAL A 286 -15.80 36.78 -1.67
CA VAL A 286 -14.95 36.18 -0.63
C VAL A 286 -15.77 35.95 0.64
N ARG A 287 -16.54 36.97 1.08
CA ARG A 287 -17.39 36.84 2.25
C ARG A 287 -18.42 35.73 2.09
N ALA A 288 -19.13 35.66 0.97
CA ALA A 288 -20.12 34.63 0.71
C ALA A 288 -19.53 33.22 0.75
N PHE A 289 -18.32 33.04 0.15
CA PHE A 289 -17.64 31.77 0.16
C PHE A 289 -17.20 31.29 1.55
N LEU A 290 -16.82 32.24 2.43
CA LEU A 290 -16.33 31.93 3.77
C LEU A 290 -17.46 31.77 4.83
N GLN A 291 -18.74 31.83 4.45
CA GLN A 291 -19.85 31.62 5.39
C GLN A 291 -20.00 30.12 5.77
N PRO A 292 -20.58 29.83 6.94
CA PRO A 292 -21.00 28.48 7.29
C PRO A 292 -21.85 27.86 6.16
N PRO A 293 -21.68 26.54 5.87
CA PRO A 293 -21.02 25.53 6.72
C PRO A 293 -19.52 25.32 6.46
N ILE A 294 -18.81 26.21 5.76
CA ILE A 294 -17.38 26.08 5.48
C ILE A 294 -16.56 26.02 6.79
N GLU A 295 -15.73 24.97 6.90
CA GLU A 295 -14.80 24.77 8.02
C GLU A 295 -13.33 24.82 7.57
N GLY A 296 -13.07 24.60 6.27
CA GLY A 296 -11.73 24.62 5.70
C GLY A 296 -11.67 25.18 4.29
N VAL A 297 -10.65 25.98 4.00
CA VAL A 297 -10.46 26.61 2.69
C VAL A 297 -9.03 26.46 2.21
N VAL A 298 -8.87 25.97 0.99
CA VAL A 298 -7.62 26.05 0.24
C VAL A 298 -7.64 27.36 -0.54
N LEU A 299 -6.74 28.29 -0.17
CA LEU A 299 -6.60 29.59 -0.82
C LEU A 299 -5.50 29.50 -1.88
N GLN A 300 -5.86 29.56 -3.16
CA GLN A 300 -4.89 29.63 -4.24
C GLN A 300 -4.53 31.09 -4.53
N SER A 301 -3.33 31.50 -4.14
CA SER A 301 -2.79 32.84 -4.29
C SER A 301 -1.74 32.95 -5.42
N TYR A 302 -1.29 34.16 -5.73
CA TYR A 302 -0.36 34.42 -6.81
C TYR A 302 1.10 34.04 -6.45
N GLY A 303 1.85 33.55 -7.42
CA GLY A 303 3.29 33.34 -7.29
C GLY A 303 3.70 32.62 -6.00
N ALA A 304 4.56 33.17 -5.21
CA ALA A 304 5.07 32.59 -3.96
C ALA A 304 4.13 32.75 -2.75
N GLY A 305 2.83 32.90 -2.97
CA GLY A 305 1.83 33.05 -1.89
C GLY A 305 1.29 34.47 -1.75
N ASN A 306 1.38 35.30 -2.81
CA ASN A 306 1.01 36.71 -2.75
C ASN A 306 -0.49 36.94 -2.91
N VAL A 307 -1.01 37.91 -2.17
CA VAL A 307 -2.35 38.48 -2.31
C VAL A 307 -2.25 39.98 -2.56
N PRO A 308 -3.28 40.64 -3.14
CA PRO A 308 -3.27 42.07 -3.32
C PRO A 308 -3.19 42.80 -1.97
N THR A 309 -2.08 43.47 -1.67
CA THR A 309 -1.85 44.17 -0.39
C THR A 309 -2.70 45.42 -0.22
N ASN A 310 -3.19 46.00 -1.31
CA ASN A 310 -4.12 47.14 -1.33
C ASN A 310 -5.58 46.72 -1.09
N ARG A 311 -5.87 45.45 -0.84
CA ARG A 311 -7.19 44.88 -0.61
C ARG A 311 -7.34 44.43 0.87
N GLU A 312 -7.21 45.41 1.80
CA GLU A 312 -7.41 45.16 3.23
C GLU A 312 -8.80 44.58 3.54
N ASP A 313 -9.78 44.88 2.72
CA ASP A 313 -11.14 44.37 2.81
C ASP A 313 -11.17 42.83 2.68
N ILE A 314 -10.41 42.25 1.77
CA ILE A 314 -10.27 40.79 1.60
C ILE A 314 -9.54 40.19 2.81
N ILE A 315 -8.46 40.81 3.27
CA ILE A 315 -7.69 40.34 4.44
C ILE A 315 -8.54 40.31 5.69
N LYS A 316 -9.43 41.34 5.88
CA LYS A 316 -10.37 41.40 6.99
C LYS A 316 -11.37 40.23 6.95
N GLU A 317 -11.88 39.83 5.78
CA GLU A 317 -12.79 38.69 5.66
C GLU A 317 -12.07 37.37 5.98
N LEU A 318 -10.84 37.19 5.50
CA LEU A 318 -10.02 36.01 5.84
C LEU A 318 -9.75 35.92 7.35
N SER A 319 -9.36 37.07 7.97
CA SER A 319 -9.15 37.13 9.43
C SER A 319 -10.41 36.87 10.23
N ALA A 320 -11.56 37.36 9.76
CA ALA A 320 -12.84 37.08 10.40
C ALA A 320 -13.20 35.59 10.32
N ALA A 321 -12.91 34.92 9.21
CA ALA A 321 -13.14 33.49 9.05
C ALA A 321 -12.21 32.64 9.94
N THR A 322 -10.92 32.97 9.99
CA THR A 322 -9.95 32.23 10.85
C THR A 322 -10.28 32.42 12.35
N LYS A 323 -10.72 33.59 12.77
CA LYS A 323 -11.20 33.82 14.14
C LYS A 323 -12.48 33.05 14.49
N ARG A 324 -13.29 32.67 13.52
CA ARG A 324 -14.43 31.76 13.69
C ARG A 324 -14.03 30.30 13.76
N GLY A 325 -12.75 29.97 13.53
CA GLY A 325 -12.23 28.60 13.54
C GLY A 325 -12.07 27.95 12.16
N VAL A 326 -12.29 28.69 11.05
CA VAL A 326 -12.05 28.17 9.70
C VAL A 326 -10.54 28.04 9.47
N ILE A 327 -10.08 26.88 9.06
CA ILE A 327 -8.69 26.66 8.67
C ILE A 327 -8.51 27.06 7.21
N ILE A 328 -7.70 28.09 6.97
CA ILE A 328 -7.38 28.58 5.63
C ILE A 328 -5.92 28.24 5.31
N VAL A 329 -5.69 27.50 4.24
CA VAL A 329 -4.36 27.02 3.81
C VAL A 329 -3.99 27.68 2.49
N ASN A 330 -2.92 28.47 2.47
CA ASN A 330 -2.46 29.20 1.30
C ASN A 330 -1.52 28.35 0.46
N ILE A 331 -1.84 28.14 -0.82
CA ILE A 331 -1.00 27.49 -1.82
C ILE A 331 -0.82 28.37 -3.05
N THR A 332 0.18 28.07 -3.86
CA THR A 332 0.40 28.78 -5.13
C THR A 332 -0.57 28.36 -6.23
N GLN A 333 -0.88 29.29 -7.14
CA GLN A 333 -1.56 28.98 -8.42
C GLN A 333 -0.62 28.42 -9.48
N CYS A 334 0.69 28.55 -9.26
CA CYS A 334 1.69 28.03 -10.19
C CYS A 334 1.78 26.51 -10.07
N ALA A 335 2.04 25.83 -11.18
CA ALA A 335 2.24 24.38 -11.19
C ALA A 335 3.46 23.96 -10.36
N THR A 336 4.53 24.77 -10.39
CA THR A 336 5.77 24.53 -9.64
C THR A 336 6.03 25.65 -8.63
N GLY A 337 6.74 25.32 -7.55
CA GLY A 337 7.15 26.25 -6.51
C GLY A 337 6.45 26.05 -5.18
N CYS A 338 6.74 26.91 -4.23
CA CYS A 338 6.19 26.82 -2.87
C CYS A 338 5.78 28.19 -2.35
N VAL A 339 4.83 28.21 -1.41
CA VAL A 339 4.48 29.39 -0.64
C VAL A 339 5.54 29.62 0.43
N LYS A 340 6.14 30.82 0.44
CA LYS A 340 7.13 31.26 1.43
C LYS A 340 6.64 32.50 2.16
N ASN A 341 6.68 32.46 3.48
CA ASN A 341 6.28 33.63 4.32
C ASN A 341 7.37 34.73 4.40
N SER A 342 8.41 34.66 3.56
CA SER A 342 9.52 35.62 3.57
C SER A 342 9.20 36.98 2.93
N TYR A 343 8.02 37.14 2.31
CA TYR A 343 7.59 38.38 1.67
C TYR A 343 6.50 39.08 2.47
N ALA A 344 6.44 40.43 2.41
CA ALA A 344 5.45 41.23 3.13
C ALA A 344 3.98 40.78 2.97
N PRO A 345 3.50 40.40 1.76
CA PRO A 345 2.14 39.87 1.60
C PRO A 345 1.91 38.56 2.34
N GLY A 346 2.95 37.71 2.49
CA GLY A 346 2.87 36.46 3.26
C GLY A 346 2.65 36.70 4.76
N LYS A 347 3.30 37.75 5.31
CA LYS A 347 3.10 38.15 6.72
C LYS A 347 1.68 38.64 6.99
N LEU A 348 1.07 39.38 6.08
CA LEU A 348 -0.31 39.83 6.22
C LEU A 348 -1.30 38.66 6.29
N LEU A 349 -1.07 37.61 5.50
CA LEU A 349 -1.89 36.39 5.56
C LEU A 349 -1.66 35.62 6.86
N GLU A 350 -0.43 35.53 7.34
CA GLU A 350 -0.08 34.89 8.60
C GLU A 350 -0.72 35.62 9.79
N GLU A 351 -0.66 36.95 9.81
CA GLU A 351 -1.35 37.78 10.81
C GLU A 351 -2.90 37.66 10.75
N ALA A 352 -3.43 37.38 9.56
CA ALA A 352 -4.85 37.05 9.40
C ALA A 352 -5.19 35.61 9.83
N GLY A 353 -4.21 34.81 10.28
CA GLY A 353 -4.39 33.44 10.71
C GLY A 353 -4.41 32.40 9.57
N VAL A 354 -4.00 32.77 8.37
CA VAL A 354 -3.85 31.85 7.22
C VAL A 354 -2.52 31.11 7.34
N ILE A 355 -2.52 29.79 7.13
CA ILE A 355 -1.34 28.95 7.22
C ILE A 355 -0.76 28.63 5.83
N SER A 356 0.56 28.40 5.76
CA SER A 356 1.24 28.01 4.51
C SER A 356 0.98 26.54 4.20
N GLY A 357 0.60 26.26 2.95
CA GLY A 357 0.52 24.91 2.39
C GLY A 357 1.81 24.45 1.71
N ALA A 358 2.90 25.22 1.83
CA ALA A 358 4.20 24.95 1.23
C ALA A 358 4.09 24.68 -0.30
N ASP A 359 4.53 23.51 -0.76
CA ASP A 359 4.53 23.09 -2.16
C ASP A 359 3.48 21.99 -2.48
N MET A 360 2.47 21.85 -1.60
CA MET A 360 1.37 20.91 -1.82
C MET A 360 0.57 21.26 -3.09
N THR A 361 0.08 20.23 -3.76
CA THR A 361 -0.87 20.38 -4.86
C THR A 361 -2.26 20.78 -4.34
N PRO A 362 -3.12 21.40 -5.14
CA PRO A 362 -4.49 21.71 -4.74
C PRO A 362 -5.27 20.49 -4.27
N GLU A 363 -5.11 19.37 -4.97
CA GLU A 363 -5.77 18.09 -4.67
C GLU A 363 -5.31 17.54 -3.32
N ALA A 364 -3.99 17.53 -3.07
CA ALA A 364 -3.43 17.09 -1.81
C ALA A 364 -3.84 18.00 -0.65
N THR A 365 -3.82 19.31 -0.86
CA THR A 365 -4.19 20.27 0.19
C THR A 365 -5.67 20.14 0.58
N LEU A 366 -6.57 20.00 -0.41
CA LEU A 366 -8.00 19.86 -0.17
C LEU A 366 -8.32 18.55 0.57
N THR A 367 -7.74 17.45 0.13
CA THR A 367 -7.98 16.13 0.73
C THR A 367 -7.34 16.00 2.11
N LYS A 368 -6.15 16.58 2.32
CA LYS A 368 -5.51 16.69 3.64
C LYS A 368 -6.36 17.50 4.60
N LEU A 369 -6.87 18.64 4.14
CA LEU A 369 -7.74 19.50 4.94
C LEU A 369 -9.02 18.77 5.36
N ALA A 370 -9.66 18.06 4.42
CA ALA A 370 -10.84 17.24 4.71
C ALA A 370 -10.52 16.12 5.73
N TYR A 371 -9.36 15.48 5.61
CA TYR A 371 -8.89 14.48 6.56
C TYR A 371 -8.59 15.06 7.94
N VAL A 372 -7.81 16.13 8.03
CA VAL A 372 -7.40 16.77 9.29
C VAL A 372 -8.62 17.32 10.04
N LEU A 373 -9.55 17.98 9.35
CA LEU A 373 -10.76 18.51 9.96
C LEU A 373 -11.67 17.43 10.52
N SER A 374 -11.66 16.24 9.95
CA SER A 374 -12.48 15.12 10.41
C SER A 374 -11.98 14.45 11.69
N LYS A 375 -10.71 14.69 12.09
CA LYS A 375 -10.12 14.18 13.34
C LYS A 375 -10.73 14.88 14.55
N LYS A 376 -11.68 14.21 15.21
CA LYS A 376 -12.43 14.78 16.35
C LYS A 376 -11.58 14.91 17.61
N GLU A 377 -10.57 14.06 17.73
CA GLU A 377 -9.61 14.02 18.84
C GLU A 377 -8.60 15.16 18.83
N TRP A 378 -8.46 15.86 17.70
CA TRP A 378 -7.54 16.99 17.57
C TRP A 378 -8.24 18.33 17.81
N ASP A 379 -7.65 19.17 18.65
CA ASP A 379 -8.08 20.55 18.80
C ASP A 379 -7.72 21.39 17.57
N LEU A 380 -8.17 22.63 17.53
CA LEU A 380 -7.96 23.51 16.37
C LEU A 380 -6.48 23.79 16.11
N GLU A 381 -5.68 23.98 17.16
CA GLU A 381 -4.26 24.28 17.00
C GLU A 381 -3.48 23.06 16.50
N THR A 382 -3.75 21.88 17.04
CA THR A 382 -3.22 20.61 16.53
C THR A 382 -3.59 20.42 15.06
N LYS A 383 -4.83 20.68 14.65
CA LYS A 383 -5.24 20.60 13.26
C LYS A 383 -4.45 21.55 12.36
N ARG A 384 -4.22 22.79 12.80
CA ARG A 384 -3.39 23.77 12.09
C ARG A 384 -1.94 23.30 11.93
N GLN A 385 -1.36 22.76 13.00
CA GLN A 385 -0.01 22.19 12.99
C GLN A 385 0.08 20.98 12.04
N MET A 386 -0.90 20.08 12.06
CA MET A 386 -0.92 18.90 11.19
C MET A 386 -1.03 19.27 9.72
N MET A 387 -1.68 20.37 9.37
CA MET A 387 -1.68 20.87 7.98
C MET A 387 -0.28 21.25 7.49
N GLN A 388 0.60 21.73 8.37
CA GLN A 388 1.98 22.13 8.04
C GLN A 388 2.99 20.98 8.22
N THR A 389 2.60 19.90 8.86
CA THR A 389 3.44 18.71 9.07
C THR A 389 3.36 17.78 7.86
N ASN A 390 4.48 17.20 7.45
CA ASN A 390 4.52 16.18 6.40
C ASN A 390 3.98 14.85 6.95
N LEU A 391 2.76 14.48 6.58
CA LEU A 391 2.09 13.27 7.07
C LEU A 391 2.34 12.05 6.19
N ARG A 392 2.35 12.24 4.85
CA ARG A 392 2.40 11.15 3.84
C ARG A 392 3.28 11.51 2.64
N GLY A 393 4.24 12.41 2.82
CA GLY A 393 5.10 12.86 1.73
C GLY A 393 4.48 13.93 0.83
N GLU A 394 3.37 14.52 1.21
CA GLU A 394 2.59 15.49 0.44
C GLU A 394 3.25 16.87 0.30
N LEU A 395 4.18 17.19 1.17
CA LEU A 395 4.95 18.44 1.13
C LEU A 395 6.45 18.15 1.33
N THR A 396 7.29 19.04 0.82
CA THR A 396 8.73 18.95 1.02
C THR A 396 9.07 19.44 2.43
N ALA A 397 9.38 18.50 3.32
CA ALA A 397 9.95 18.83 4.61
C ALA A 397 11.33 19.44 4.42
N GLN A 398 11.65 20.53 5.14
CA GLN A 398 13.02 20.98 5.26
C GLN A 398 13.80 19.83 5.93
N ARG A 399 14.69 19.18 5.17
CA ARG A 399 15.62 18.23 5.75
C ARG A 399 16.47 18.99 6.77
N PRO A 400 16.63 18.53 7.99
CA PRO A 400 17.68 19.07 8.84
C PRO A 400 18.99 18.95 8.07
N PRO A 401 19.92 19.91 8.21
CA PRO A 401 21.21 19.88 7.53
C PRO A 401 22.06 18.74 8.11
N TYR A 402 21.71 17.50 7.75
CA TYR A 402 22.51 16.31 8.04
C TYR A 402 23.38 16.03 6.81
N LEU A 403 24.67 16.38 6.98
CA LEU A 403 25.81 15.84 6.25
C LEU A 403 25.60 15.70 4.72
N GLU A 404 25.64 16.84 4.03
CA GLU A 404 25.84 16.87 2.56
C GLU A 404 27.22 16.33 2.15
N ASP A 405 28.08 15.94 3.10
CA ASP A 405 29.50 15.83 2.80
C ASP A 405 30.09 14.44 2.63
N ILE A 406 29.40 13.32 2.80
CA ILE A 406 30.00 12.05 2.30
C ILE A 406 28.88 11.03 2.08
N ASP A 407 28.34 10.97 0.88
CA ASP A 407 27.64 9.78 0.41
C ASP A 407 28.66 8.65 0.25
N LEU A 408 28.59 7.64 1.12
CA LEU A 408 29.50 6.50 1.12
C LEU A 408 29.52 5.81 -0.27
N VAL A 409 28.36 5.69 -0.90
CA VAL A 409 28.21 5.12 -2.24
C VAL A 409 28.92 5.99 -3.27
N GLU A 410 28.80 7.32 -3.17
CA GLU A 410 29.49 8.27 -4.02
C GLU A 410 31.03 8.22 -3.83
N ALA A 411 31.50 8.09 -2.60
CA ALA A 411 32.93 7.96 -2.32
C ALA A 411 33.52 6.68 -2.92
N VAL A 412 32.82 5.55 -2.76
CA VAL A 412 33.22 4.27 -3.34
C VAL A 412 33.10 4.30 -4.87
N ALA A 413 32.03 4.86 -5.41
CA ALA A 413 31.81 5.02 -6.85
C ALA A 413 32.91 5.85 -7.51
N ARG A 414 33.32 6.97 -6.90
CA ARG A 414 34.47 7.77 -7.34
C ARG A 414 35.76 6.98 -7.33
N SER A 415 36.00 6.20 -6.27
CA SER A 415 37.17 5.34 -6.15
C SER A 415 37.23 4.27 -7.25
N LEU A 416 36.06 3.71 -7.60
CA LEU A 416 35.89 2.72 -8.68
C LEU A 416 35.73 3.35 -10.07
N ARG A 417 35.74 4.70 -10.17
CA ARG A 417 35.54 5.47 -11.40
C ARG A 417 34.21 5.20 -12.10
N LEU A 418 33.17 4.89 -11.33
CA LEU A 418 31.81 4.71 -11.83
C LEU A 418 31.21 6.08 -12.17
N SER A 419 30.81 6.27 -13.42
CA SER A 419 30.36 7.58 -13.91
C SER A 419 28.84 7.68 -14.06
N SER A 420 28.16 6.56 -14.28
CA SER A 420 26.72 6.55 -14.51
C SER A 420 25.92 6.45 -13.19
N THR A 421 24.73 7.02 -13.20
CA THR A 421 23.79 6.95 -12.07
C THR A 421 23.35 5.50 -11.82
N ALA A 422 23.19 4.70 -12.89
CA ALA A 422 22.80 3.30 -12.81
C ALA A 422 23.86 2.46 -12.07
N GLU A 423 25.16 2.60 -12.42
CA GLU A 423 26.25 1.89 -11.75
C GLU A 423 26.35 2.24 -10.26
N ARG A 424 26.10 3.51 -9.90
CA ARG A 424 26.07 3.93 -8.48
C ARG A 424 24.90 3.35 -7.71
N GLN A 425 23.72 3.26 -8.33
CA GLN A 425 22.54 2.62 -7.74
C GLN A 425 22.78 1.13 -7.55
N GLU A 426 23.38 0.46 -8.54
CA GLU A 426 23.74 -0.95 -8.46
C GLU A 426 24.74 -1.19 -7.33
N LEU A 427 25.79 -0.37 -7.22
CA LEU A 427 26.74 -0.43 -6.11
C LEU A 427 26.05 -0.30 -4.74
N GLY A 428 25.14 0.68 -4.59
CA GLY A 428 24.34 0.86 -3.37
C GLY A 428 23.46 -0.36 -3.08
N SER A 429 22.86 -0.96 -4.11
CA SER A 429 22.00 -2.14 -3.97
C SER A 429 22.76 -3.38 -3.45
N ILE A 430 24.05 -3.46 -3.73
CA ILE A 430 24.92 -4.55 -3.28
C ILE A 430 25.48 -4.27 -1.88
N LEU A 431 25.95 -3.06 -1.63
CA LEU A 431 26.67 -2.71 -0.41
C LEU A 431 25.74 -2.56 0.82
N PHE A 432 24.65 -1.82 0.67
CA PHE A 432 23.80 -1.48 1.83
C PHE A 432 23.17 -2.71 2.50
N PRO A 433 22.61 -3.70 1.81
CA PRO A 433 22.07 -4.89 2.46
C PRO A 433 23.14 -5.64 3.28
N ALA A 434 24.33 -5.77 2.73
CA ALA A 434 25.44 -6.43 3.44
C ALA A 434 25.85 -5.68 4.70
N MET A 435 25.97 -4.35 4.62
CA MET A 435 26.34 -3.50 5.75
C MET A 435 25.25 -3.45 6.82
N LEU A 436 23.97 -3.36 6.43
CA LEU A 436 22.83 -3.44 7.34
C LEU A 436 22.79 -4.79 8.06
N ASN A 437 22.97 -5.89 7.34
CA ASN A 437 23.01 -7.22 7.93
C ASN A 437 24.18 -7.40 8.90
N ALA A 438 25.35 -6.83 8.60
CA ALA A 438 26.48 -6.82 9.51
C ALA A 438 26.20 -6.01 10.79
N ALA A 439 25.57 -4.84 10.67
CA ALA A 439 25.18 -4.00 11.81
C ALA A 439 24.12 -4.70 12.68
N VAL A 440 23.16 -5.40 12.08
CA VAL A 440 22.17 -6.22 12.82
C VAL A 440 22.86 -7.32 13.63
N ARG A 441 23.75 -8.09 13.01
CA ARG A 441 24.48 -9.18 13.70
C ARG A 441 25.38 -8.69 14.81
N SER A 442 25.98 -7.50 14.66
CA SER A 442 26.78 -6.86 15.71
C SER A 442 25.95 -6.13 16.76
N ARG A 443 24.60 -6.08 16.60
CA ARG A 443 23.65 -5.36 17.47
C ARG A 443 23.95 -3.87 17.58
N ASP A 444 24.53 -3.29 16.53
CA ASP A 444 25.00 -1.91 16.48
C ASP A 444 23.91 -1.00 15.92
N VAL A 445 23.04 -0.52 16.82
CA VAL A 445 21.94 0.38 16.50
C VAL A 445 22.43 1.71 15.93
N VAL A 446 23.56 2.23 16.47
CA VAL A 446 24.14 3.50 15.99
C VAL A 446 24.58 3.37 14.54
N LYS A 447 25.21 2.25 14.19
CA LYS A 447 25.63 1.97 12.82
C LYS A 447 24.44 1.86 11.86
N LEU A 448 23.30 1.30 12.33
CA LEU A 448 22.07 1.26 11.52
C LEU A 448 21.55 2.67 11.23
N GLU A 449 21.54 3.57 12.22
CA GLU A 449 21.13 4.96 12.06
C GLU A 449 22.06 5.71 11.11
N ILE A 450 23.36 5.51 11.21
CA ILE A 450 24.36 6.09 10.31
C ILE A 450 24.14 5.62 8.87
N LEU A 451 23.95 4.30 8.65
CA LEU A 451 23.70 3.75 7.32
C LEU A 451 22.41 4.31 6.70
N LYS A 452 21.35 4.48 7.50
CA LYS A 452 20.14 5.15 7.05
C LYS A 452 20.41 6.61 6.65
N GLY A 453 21.21 7.33 7.41
CA GLY A 453 21.66 8.69 7.08
C GLY A 453 22.40 8.75 5.74
N TYR A 454 23.15 7.74 5.39
CA TYR A 454 23.80 7.59 4.07
C TYR A 454 22.86 7.13 2.95
N GLY A 455 21.56 6.99 3.20
CA GLY A 455 20.57 6.65 2.20
C GLY A 455 20.32 5.14 2.03
N ALA A 456 20.77 4.31 2.98
CA ALA A 456 20.42 2.89 2.97
C ALA A 456 18.92 2.69 3.18
N ASP A 457 18.28 1.92 2.31
CA ASP A 457 16.92 1.45 2.53
C ASP A 457 16.94 0.23 3.46
N VAL A 458 16.42 0.41 4.70
CA VAL A 458 16.35 -0.66 5.71
C VAL A 458 15.46 -1.84 5.28
N SER A 459 14.67 -1.65 4.24
CA SER A 459 13.81 -2.68 3.65
C SER A 459 14.40 -3.31 2.40
N GLN A 460 15.61 -2.92 2.00
CA GLN A 460 16.29 -3.48 0.84
C GLN A 460 16.63 -4.94 1.08
N GLN A 461 16.38 -5.76 0.07
CA GLN A 461 16.62 -7.20 0.10
C GLN A 461 18.05 -7.53 -0.33
N ASN A 462 18.67 -8.51 0.32
CA ASN A 462 19.92 -9.11 -0.13
C ASN A 462 19.69 -10.17 -1.24
N ALA A 463 20.73 -10.86 -1.67
CA ALA A 463 20.66 -11.91 -2.69
C ALA A 463 19.68 -13.06 -2.37
N ASP A 464 19.40 -13.29 -1.08
CA ASP A 464 18.42 -14.28 -0.62
C ASP A 464 16.98 -13.70 -0.52
N GLY A 465 16.78 -12.45 -0.93
CA GLY A 465 15.52 -11.74 -0.75
C GLY A 465 15.24 -11.35 0.71
N ARG A 466 16.22 -11.45 1.61
CA ARG A 466 16.06 -11.14 3.04
C ARG A 466 16.41 -9.69 3.33
N THR A 467 15.62 -9.04 4.17
CA THR A 467 15.90 -7.69 4.69
C THR A 467 16.63 -7.75 6.02
N ALA A 468 17.15 -6.62 6.47
CA ALA A 468 17.73 -6.47 7.81
C ALA A 468 16.76 -6.94 8.91
N LEU A 469 15.44 -6.69 8.74
CA LEU A 469 14.42 -7.11 9.69
C LEU A 469 14.27 -8.64 9.77
N HIS A 470 14.39 -9.37 8.65
CA HIS A 470 14.42 -10.84 8.67
C HIS A 470 15.56 -11.38 9.55
N ILE A 471 16.76 -10.78 9.38
CA ILE A 471 17.93 -11.20 10.17
C ILE A 471 17.72 -10.87 11.65
N ALA A 472 17.25 -9.67 11.98
CA ALA A 472 16.98 -9.26 13.35
C ALA A 472 15.96 -10.16 14.05
N CYS A 473 14.93 -10.61 13.31
CA CYS A 473 13.91 -11.54 13.82
C CYS A 473 14.47 -12.96 14.06
N CYS A 474 15.46 -13.39 13.27
CA CYS A 474 16.16 -14.66 13.52
C CYS A 474 17.08 -14.57 14.74
N GLU A 475 17.84 -13.46 14.86
CA GLU A 475 18.80 -13.26 15.96
C GLU A 475 18.11 -12.98 17.32
N GLY A 476 16.84 -12.61 17.32
CA GLY A 476 16.06 -12.40 18.53
C GLY A 476 16.38 -11.10 19.28
N ASP A 477 17.01 -10.12 18.62
CA ASP A 477 17.36 -8.86 19.26
C ASP A 477 16.24 -7.83 19.19
N LEU A 478 15.56 -7.65 20.32
CA LEU A 478 14.42 -6.77 20.45
C LEU A 478 14.75 -5.29 20.16
N ASN A 479 15.93 -4.82 20.58
CA ASN A 479 16.33 -3.42 20.39
C ASN A 479 16.59 -3.12 18.92
N VAL A 480 17.23 -4.04 18.22
CA VAL A 480 17.48 -3.94 16.77
C VAL A 480 16.16 -3.97 15.99
N VAL A 481 15.24 -4.88 16.35
CA VAL A 481 13.91 -4.94 15.73
C VAL A 481 13.15 -3.62 15.92
N HIS A 482 13.11 -3.08 17.14
CA HIS A 482 12.51 -1.78 17.41
C HIS A 482 13.14 -0.64 16.62
N CYS A 483 14.48 -0.64 16.53
CA CYS A 483 15.20 0.37 15.76
C CYS A 483 14.81 0.30 14.27
N LEU A 484 14.86 -0.89 13.67
CA LEU A 484 14.51 -1.08 12.26
C LEU A 484 13.05 -0.70 11.96
N LEU A 485 12.11 -1.07 12.84
CA LEU A 485 10.71 -0.68 12.69
C LEU A 485 10.52 0.84 12.77
N ARG A 486 11.17 1.52 13.73
CA ARG A 486 11.17 2.99 13.81
C ARG A 486 11.80 3.65 12.58
N MET A 487 12.73 3.00 11.92
CA MET A 487 13.31 3.45 10.66
C MET A 487 12.39 3.20 9.46
N GLY A 488 11.23 2.55 9.65
CA GLY A 488 10.26 2.24 8.62
C GLY A 488 10.54 0.93 7.87
N ALA A 489 11.15 -0.07 8.53
CA ALA A 489 11.32 -1.39 7.93
C ALA A 489 9.96 -2.03 7.65
N ASN A 490 9.77 -2.55 6.43
CA ASN A 490 8.52 -3.17 6.03
C ASN A 490 8.44 -4.62 6.54
N VAL A 491 7.38 -4.93 7.30
CA VAL A 491 7.12 -6.23 7.90
C VAL A 491 6.56 -7.28 6.94
N HIS A 492 6.14 -6.87 5.73
CA HIS A 492 5.45 -7.74 4.77
C HIS A 492 6.37 -8.33 3.69
N ILE A 493 7.63 -7.93 3.64
CA ILE A 493 8.56 -8.40 2.62
C ILE A 493 8.76 -9.91 2.76
N LYS A 494 8.76 -10.60 1.63
CA LYS A 494 8.99 -12.05 1.56
C LYS A 494 10.39 -12.33 1.01
N ASP A 495 11.10 -13.24 1.66
CA ASP A 495 12.37 -13.74 1.16
C ASP A 495 12.17 -14.73 -0.03
N ARG A 496 13.24 -15.28 -0.57
CA ARG A 496 13.18 -16.25 -1.69
C ARG A 496 12.43 -17.55 -1.37
N PHE A 497 12.15 -17.82 -0.08
CA PHE A 497 11.37 -18.97 0.37
C PHE A 497 9.94 -18.59 0.75
N ASN A 498 9.46 -17.38 0.36
CA ASN A 498 8.18 -16.80 0.74
C ASN A 498 7.99 -16.63 2.26
N ARG A 499 9.08 -16.49 3.02
CA ARG A 499 9.06 -16.25 4.47
C ARG A 499 9.08 -14.74 4.74
N THR A 500 8.28 -14.29 5.70
CA THR A 500 8.29 -12.92 6.20
C THR A 500 9.10 -12.83 7.50
N PRO A 501 9.49 -11.64 7.97
CA PRO A 501 10.12 -11.48 9.30
C PRO A 501 9.31 -12.13 10.43
N LEU A 502 7.97 -12.10 10.36
CA LEU A 502 7.10 -12.79 11.32
C LEU A 502 7.29 -14.30 11.27
N THR A 503 7.41 -14.89 10.09
CA THR A 503 7.67 -16.33 9.94
C THR A 503 8.99 -16.71 10.60
N ASP A 504 10.02 -15.87 10.43
CA ASP A 504 11.32 -16.10 11.07
C ASP A 504 11.22 -15.99 12.61
N ALA A 505 10.53 -14.98 13.14
CA ALA A 505 10.32 -14.84 14.58
C ALA A 505 9.57 -16.04 15.19
N ILE A 506 8.59 -16.60 14.46
CA ILE A 506 7.88 -17.82 14.86
C ILE A 506 8.83 -19.02 14.84
N GLU A 507 9.66 -19.16 13.81
CA GLU A 507 10.58 -20.30 13.65
C GLU A 507 11.63 -20.39 14.79
N PHE A 508 11.96 -19.24 15.38
CA PHE A 508 12.92 -19.15 16.50
C PHE A 508 12.25 -18.89 17.85
N ASP A 509 10.90 -18.91 17.92
CA ASP A 509 10.08 -18.74 19.12
C ASP A 509 10.37 -17.45 19.92
N HIS A 510 10.59 -16.35 19.20
CA HIS A 510 10.83 -15.02 19.79
C HIS A 510 9.51 -14.29 20.07
N HIS A 511 8.84 -14.65 21.16
CA HIS A 511 7.48 -14.22 21.49
C HIS A 511 7.30 -12.71 21.57
N GLU A 512 8.24 -11.99 22.17
CA GLU A 512 8.18 -10.52 22.26
C GLU A 512 8.27 -9.87 20.89
N ILE A 513 9.13 -10.39 20.01
CA ILE A 513 9.26 -9.91 18.62
C ILE A 513 8.00 -10.21 17.83
N ILE A 514 7.38 -11.40 18.02
CA ILE A 514 6.11 -11.75 17.38
C ILE A 514 5.04 -10.72 17.74
N ASN A 515 4.88 -10.40 19.04
CA ASN A 515 3.91 -9.42 19.51
C ASN A 515 4.13 -8.04 18.86
N ILE A 516 5.38 -7.58 18.79
CA ILE A 516 5.72 -6.30 18.17
C ILE A 516 5.42 -6.31 16.68
N LEU A 517 5.78 -7.37 15.97
CA LEU A 517 5.49 -7.50 14.54
C LEU A 517 3.99 -7.51 14.25
N ILE A 518 3.19 -8.24 15.05
CA ILE A 518 1.73 -8.26 14.94
C ILE A 518 1.15 -6.87 15.21
N HIS A 519 1.65 -6.18 16.25
CA HIS A 519 1.24 -4.81 16.54
C HIS A 519 1.53 -3.87 15.35
N ASN A 520 2.63 -4.09 14.65
CA ASN A 520 3.02 -3.36 13.42
C ASN A 520 2.36 -3.90 12.14
N GLY A 521 1.34 -4.74 12.25
CA GLY A 521 0.53 -5.20 11.13
C GLY A 521 1.06 -6.41 10.37
N ALA A 522 2.11 -7.08 10.86
CA ALA A 522 2.51 -8.36 10.30
C ALA A 522 1.38 -9.38 10.48
N HIS A 523 1.22 -10.26 9.51
CA HIS A 523 0.23 -11.33 9.55
C HIS A 523 0.81 -12.59 8.91
N LEU A 524 0.20 -13.73 9.24
CA LEU A 524 0.60 -15.01 8.68
C LEU A 524 0.28 -15.07 7.19
N HIS A 525 1.27 -15.49 6.41
CA HIS A 525 1.13 -15.73 4.98
C HIS A 525 1.11 -17.23 4.68
N GLY A 526 0.35 -17.62 3.66
CA GLY A 526 0.30 -18.97 3.18
C GLY A 526 -1.09 -19.61 3.24
N SER A 527 -1.17 -20.85 2.81
CA SER A 527 -2.39 -21.65 2.92
C SER A 527 -2.65 -22.01 4.38
N ALA A 528 -3.91 -21.90 4.81
CA ALA A 528 -4.33 -22.32 6.14
C ALA A 528 -3.91 -23.78 6.44
N TYR A 529 -3.96 -24.67 5.45
CA TYR A 529 -3.52 -26.07 5.60
C TYR A 529 -2.02 -26.21 5.90
N ILE A 530 -1.15 -25.37 5.30
CA ILE A 530 0.29 -25.38 5.57
C ILE A 530 0.56 -24.91 7.00
N ILE A 531 -0.17 -23.90 7.46
CA ILE A 531 -0.06 -23.40 8.83
C ILE A 531 -0.56 -24.50 9.79
N GLY A 532 -1.68 -25.15 9.48
CA GLY A 532 -2.21 -26.28 10.22
C GLY A 532 -1.20 -27.43 10.33
N GLU A 533 -0.57 -27.82 9.23
CA GLU A 533 0.49 -28.85 9.19
C GLU A 533 1.65 -28.53 10.13
N LYS A 534 2.14 -27.29 10.11
CA LYS A 534 3.23 -26.84 11.00
C LYS A 534 2.83 -26.87 12.48
N MET A 535 1.60 -26.48 12.80
CA MET A 535 1.09 -26.55 14.16
C MET A 535 0.86 -28.01 14.60
N CYS A 536 0.38 -28.87 13.71
CA CYS A 536 0.26 -30.30 13.94
C CYS A 536 1.62 -30.95 14.23
N ALA A 537 2.66 -30.59 13.46
CA ALA A 537 4.03 -31.05 13.70
C ALA A 537 4.56 -30.57 15.07
N ALA A 538 4.30 -29.33 15.45
CA ALA A 538 4.67 -28.80 16.78
C ALA A 538 3.94 -29.55 17.91
N ALA A 539 2.65 -29.84 17.73
CA ALA A 539 1.85 -30.60 18.70
C ALA A 539 2.30 -32.07 18.81
N ALA A 540 2.70 -32.69 17.69
CA ALA A 540 3.21 -34.05 17.65
C ALA A 540 4.49 -34.26 18.48
N VAL A 541 5.36 -33.23 18.54
CA VAL A 541 6.59 -33.26 19.35
C VAL A 541 6.45 -32.58 20.72
N GLY A 542 5.24 -32.13 21.08
CA GLY A 542 4.98 -31.46 22.34
C GLY A 542 5.60 -30.07 22.49
N ASN A 543 5.94 -29.41 21.37
CA ASN A 543 6.57 -28.08 21.41
C ASN A 543 5.54 -26.96 21.69
N VAL A 544 5.22 -26.79 22.98
CA VAL A 544 4.27 -25.76 23.44
C VAL A 544 4.77 -24.35 23.10
N LYS A 545 6.09 -24.09 23.13
CA LYS A 545 6.63 -22.78 22.78
C LYS A 545 6.26 -22.40 21.34
N ARG A 546 6.41 -23.34 20.39
CA ARG A 546 6.02 -23.13 18.99
C ARG A 546 4.51 -22.93 18.82
N LEU A 547 3.68 -23.68 19.57
CA LEU A 547 2.24 -23.46 19.57
C LEU A 547 1.88 -22.07 20.11
N THR A 548 2.56 -21.62 21.18
CA THR A 548 2.44 -20.24 21.68
C THR A 548 2.83 -19.21 20.63
N SER A 549 3.91 -19.44 19.87
CA SER A 549 4.34 -18.55 18.78
C SER A 549 3.25 -18.40 17.72
N TYR A 550 2.59 -19.49 17.33
CA TYR A 550 1.47 -19.44 16.38
C TYR A 550 0.24 -18.74 16.98
N HIS A 551 -0.07 -18.97 18.24
CA HIS A 551 -1.17 -18.30 18.93
C HIS A 551 -0.95 -16.78 18.99
N LEU A 552 0.24 -16.33 19.37
CA LEU A 552 0.62 -14.91 19.38
C LEU A 552 0.58 -14.27 17.97
N ALA A 553 0.81 -15.07 16.94
CA ALA A 553 0.68 -14.67 15.55
C ALA A 553 -0.76 -14.69 15.02
N ASN A 554 -1.76 -14.84 15.89
CA ASN A 554 -3.19 -14.95 15.57
C ASN A 554 -3.54 -16.12 14.65
N ALA A 555 -2.82 -17.25 14.76
CA ALA A 555 -3.21 -18.49 14.08
C ALA A 555 -4.43 -19.11 14.76
N ASP A 556 -5.31 -19.68 13.95
CA ASP A 556 -6.38 -20.54 14.46
C ASP A 556 -5.79 -21.89 14.89
N LEU A 557 -5.72 -22.13 16.20
CA LEU A 557 -5.19 -23.36 16.78
C LEU A 557 -6.03 -24.61 16.45
N SER A 558 -7.25 -24.44 15.91
CA SER A 558 -8.11 -25.52 15.40
C SER A 558 -7.89 -25.80 13.92
N GLN A 559 -6.94 -25.10 13.27
CA GLN A 559 -6.69 -25.25 11.85
C GLN A 559 -6.26 -26.66 11.48
N LYS A 560 -6.95 -27.23 10.49
CA LYS A 560 -6.71 -28.60 10.00
C LYS A 560 -5.54 -28.66 9.03
N ASP A 561 -4.81 -29.77 9.06
CA ASP A 561 -3.84 -30.14 8.02
C ASP A 561 -4.54 -30.72 6.77
N PHE A 562 -3.77 -31.21 5.81
CA PHE A 562 -4.31 -31.83 4.59
C PHE A 562 -5.06 -33.15 4.84
N SER A 563 -4.85 -33.82 5.98
CA SER A 563 -5.57 -35.03 6.38
C SER A 563 -6.85 -34.75 7.17
N GLY A 564 -7.15 -33.48 7.43
CA GLY A 564 -8.28 -33.04 8.24
C GLY A 564 -8.00 -33.09 9.73
N ARG A 565 -6.77 -33.34 10.16
CA ARG A 565 -6.34 -33.38 11.56
C ARG A 565 -5.99 -32.00 12.07
N THR A 566 -6.35 -31.73 13.31
CA THR A 566 -5.98 -30.54 14.06
C THR A 566 -4.73 -30.79 14.92
N PRO A 567 -4.07 -29.78 15.44
CA PRO A 567 -2.99 -29.94 16.42
C PRO A 567 -3.39 -30.81 17.62
N LEU A 568 -4.66 -30.74 18.05
CA LEU A 568 -5.16 -31.55 19.16
C LEU A 568 -5.18 -33.05 18.83
N HIS A 569 -5.46 -33.45 17.58
CA HIS A 569 -5.36 -34.84 17.14
C HIS A 569 -3.94 -35.38 17.30
N PHE A 570 -2.94 -34.61 16.89
CA PHE A 570 -1.54 -35.01 16.99
C PHE A 570 -1.01 -34.99 18.43
N ALA A 571 -1.39 -33.98 19.21
CA ALA A 571 -1.05 -33.95 20.63
C ALA A 571 -1.62 -35.17 21.39
N ALA A 572 -2.86 -35.55 21.08
CA ALA A 572 -3.53 -36.75 21.66
C ALA A 572 -2.89 -38.04 21.19
N LEU A 573 -2.65 -38.20 19.88
CA LEU A 573 -2.03 -39.39 19.28
C LEU A 573 -0.64 -39.69 19.86
N HIS A 574 0.14 -38.64 20.12
CA HIS A 574 1.52 -38.78 20.66
C HIS A 574 1.59 -38.61 22.19
N ASN A 575 0.46 -38.60 22.88
CA ASN A 575 0.34 -38.50 24.34
C ASN A 575 1.09 -37.27 24.94
N ASN A 576 1.10 -36.16 24.21
CA ASN A 576 1.76 -34.92 24.64
C ASN A 576 0.87 -34.09 25.56
N VAL A 577 0.79 -34.49 26.86
CA VAL A 577 -0.11 -33.91 27.85
C VAL A 577 -0.01 -32.38 27.94
N GLN A 578 1.21 -31.82 27.88
CA GLN A 578 1.41 -30.36 27.94
C GLN A 578 0.81 -29.64 26.74
N ALA A 579 0.96 -30.20 25.53
CA ALA A 579 0.37 -29.65 24.31
C ALA A 579 -1.17 -29.78 24.34
N VAL A 580 -1.70 -30.91 24.78
CA VAL A 580 -3.15 -31.09 24.97
C VAL A 580 -3.71 -30.06 25.96
N LYS A 581 -3.06 -29.88 27.11
CA LYS A 581 -3.47 -28.88 28.11
C LYS A 581 -3.46 -27.48 27.52
N PHE A 582 -2.37 -27.10 26.87
CA PHE A 582 -2.24 -25.78 26.21
C PHE A 582 -3.37 -25.53 25.21
N LEU A 583 -3.67 -26.50 24.34
CA LEU A 583 -4.71 -26.36 23.33
C LEU A 583 -6.11 -26.25 23.97
N LEU A 584 -6.39 -27.02 25.00
CA LEU A 584 -7.67 -26.96 25.75
C LEU A 584 -7.82 -25.62 26.49
N ASP A 585 -6.76 -25.13 27.12
CA ASP A 585 -6.74 -23.81 27.79
C ASP A 585 -7.06 -22.66 26.83
N HIS A 586 -6.83 -22.85 25.52
CA HIS A 586 -7.13 -21.87 24.44
C HIS A 586 -8.44 -22.20 23.69
N ASN A 587 -9.34 -23.01 24.29
CA ASN A 587 -10.67 -23.33 23.78
C ASN A 587 -10.68 -23.89 22.34
N VAL A 588 -9.72 -24.76 22.00
CA VAL A 588 -9.67 -25.44 20.71
C VAL A 588 -10.84 -26.42 20.61
N GLU A 589 -11.47 -26.53 19.44
CA GLU A 589 -12.58 -27.45 19.18
C GLU A 589 -12.17 -28.91 19.40
N THR A 590 -12.83 -29.60 20.31
CA THR A 590 -12.53 -31.00 20.69
C THR A 590 -13.32 -32.03 19.92
N GLY A 591 -14.45 -31.65 19.33
CA GLY A 591 -15.40 -32.52 18.63
C GLY A 591 -15.18 -32.68 17.13
N CYS A 592 -14.03 -32.22 16.61
CA CYS A 592 -13.73 -32.30 15.17
C CYS A 592 -13.23 -33.69 14.78
N PHE A 593 -13.60 -34.12 13.57
CA PHE A 593 -13.17 -35.40 12.99
C PHE A 593 -12.15 -35.17 11.87
N ASP A 594 -11.21 -36.10 11.75
CA ASP A 594 -10.30 -36.17 10.61
C ASP A 594 -10.96 -36.82 9.38
N LYS A 595 -10.24 -37.00 8.28
CA LYS A 595 -10.77 -37.69 7.08
C LYS A 595 -11.02 -39.19 7.25
N THR A 596 -10.57 -39.77 8.34
CA THR A 596 -10.81 -41.16 8.72
C THR A 596 -11.90 -41.29 9.79
N GLU A 597 -12.68 -40.22 10.04
CA GLU A 597 -13.76 -40.14 11.02
C GLU A 597 -13.30 -40.38 12.47
N GLN A 598 -12.02 -40.11 12.78
CA GLN A 598 -11.47 -40.21 14.13
C GLN A 598 -11.42 -38.82 14.80
N SER A 599 -11.87 -38.79 16.07
CA SER A 599 -11.71 -37.60 16.92
C SER A 599 -10.37 -37.61 17.66
N PRO A 600 -9.90 -36.48 18.23
CA PRO A 600 -8.73 -36.47 19.11
C PRO A 600 -8.84 -37.44 20.29
N HIS A 601 -10.06 -37.63 20.81
CA HIS A 601 -10.34 -38.57 21.91
C HIS A 601 -10.20 -40.04 21.47
N ASP A 602 -10.59 -40.38 20.24
CA ASP A 602 -10.45 -41.73 19.71
C ASP A 602 -8.98 -42.09 19.50
N LEU A 603 -8.19 -41.14 19.00
CA LEU A 603 -6.74 -41.28 18.82
C LEU A 603 -6.02 -41.45 20.18
N ALA A 604 -6.46 -40.74 21.23
CA ALA A 604 -5.90 -40.90 22.57
C ALA A 604 -6.11 -42.31 23.14
N LYS A 605 -7.22 -42.99 22.79
CA LYS A 605 -7.53 -44.38 23.25
C LYS A 605 -6.74 -45.45 22.50
N GLY A 606 -6.34 -45.18 21.26
CA GLY A 606 -5.58 -46.11 20.41
C GLY A 606 -4.07 -46.10 20.63
N GLY A 607 -3.55 -45.16 21.40
CA GLY A 607 -2.14 -44.96 21.71
C GLY A 607 -1.71 -45.70 22.98
N HIS A 608 -1.85 -47.04 23.02
CA HIS A 608 -1.26 -47.91 24.06
C HIS A 608 -0.01 -48.60 23.52
#